data_f2e808de77b2be48ca69e9f8fbd21851
#
_entry.id   f2e808de77b2be48ca69e9f8fbd21851
#
_cell.length_a   1.000
_cell.length_b   1.000
_cell.length_c   1.000
_cell.angle_alpha   90.00
_cell.angle_beta   90.00
_cell.angle_gamma   90.00
#
_symmetry.space_group_name_H-M   'P 1'
#
loop_
_entity.id
_entity.type
_entity.pdbx_description
1 polymer ?
#
loop_
_entity_poly.entity_id
_entity_poly.type
_entity_poly.pdbx_seq_one_letter_code
_entity_poly.pdbx_strand_id
1 'polypeptide(L)'
;MILSWRRRRAARGAGKTRDMADRNGVAELAIPINFRCPISLDLMKDPVTLSTGITYDRENIERWIESGNNTCPITNRLITNQDPTPNHAIRKVIQSWCVENKSYGVDRIPTPRIPVSSVEVAGILGGVEAAVRRGDGGGCLELVGKVKAMAAESERNRRRVVASGAGRALSETFEAFSDTSTGSSAPMHCQQLDEFVFFEEQRNLGTEELWFSSPSEGCFSKKSPLLGEILSTLTLMLPLDEEAKSRLGSFSSLNSMVWFLQNGDLSGRRTAILVMKDVVSLDQEKLDALIKIEGAMEALVKLVREPICVQTTKASLSIVYNMVASSMPSPNNDVARKFVDMGLVSLLLETVVGSERGVSELALVVLDELCGCDEGREKAYDNALTVPVLVKKILRVSDLATEFSVSVLWKLSKSERKGEEGGGEGSDVFVVEALQVGAFQKLLLLLQVGCGEETKEKASELLKLLNLFRDKLECIDSMDFKHLKRPF
;
A
#
# COMPACT_ATOMS: atom_id res chain seq x y z
N MET A 1 -15.92 7.53 12.97
CA MET A 1 -15.20 7.65 14.27
C MET A 1 -15.04 9.09 14.77
N ILE A 2 -15.77 10.08 14.20
CA ILE A 2 -15.69 11.52 14.58
C ILE A 2 -16.82 11.94 15.54
N LEU A 3 -17.87 11.14 15.67
CA LEU A 3 -19.02 11.45 16.53
C LEU A 3 -18.84 11.17 18.04
N SER A 4 -17.78 10.45 18.44
CA SER A 4 -17.53 10.15 19.85
C SER A 4 -16.80 11.25 20.62
N TRP A 5 -16.19 12.21 19.93
CA TRP A 5 -15.43 13.32 20.56
C TRP A 5 -16.30 14.48 21.00
N ARG A 6 -17.47 14.67 20.40
CA ARG A 6 -18.39 15.78 20.78
C ARG A 6 -19.14 15.57 22.10
N ARG A 7 -19.30 14.35 22.58
CA ARG A 7 -20.09 14.07 23.80
C ARG A 7 -19.34 14.22 25.14
N ARG A 8 -18.01 14.34 25.13
CA ARG A 8 -17.24 14.44 26.40
C ARG A 8 -16.92 15.87 26.86
N ARG A 9 -17.24 16.92 26.11
CA ARG A 9 -16.96 18.31 26.49
C ARG A 9 -18.16 19.15 26.93
N ALA A 10 -19.38 18.64 26.86
CA ALA A 10 -20.60 19.38 27.24
C ALA A 10 -20.97 19.31 28.72
N ALA A 11 -20.20 18.62 29.57
CA ALA A 11 -20.59 18.39 30.97
C ALA A 11 -19.67 19.05 32.02
N ARG A 12 -18.88 20.08 31.67
CA ARG A 12 -18.12 20.84 32.69
C ARG A 12 -18.06 22.32 32.33
N GLY A 13 -19.11 23.04 32.68
CA GLY A 13 -19.19 24.47 32.49
C GLY A 13 -20.20 25.13 33.42
N ALA A 14 -20.05 24.99 34.70
CA ALA A 14 -20.63 25.93 35.70
C ALA A 14 -19.90 25.74 37.04
N GLY A 15 -19.09 26.68 37.42
CA GLY A 15 -18.52 26.68 38.76
C GLY A 15 -17.22 27.47 38.94
N LYS A 16 -17.40 28.76 39.32
CA LYS A 16 -16.50 29.55 40.19
C LYS A 16 -15.07 29.86 39.73
N THR A 17 -14.91 31.14 39.36
CA THR A 17 -13.68 31.92 39.57
C THR A 17 -13.06 31.65 40.93
N ARG A 18 -11.86 31.09 40.94
CA ARG A 18 -10.90 31.21 42.04
C ARG A 18 -9.54 31.47 41.45
N ASP A 19 -9.02 32.66 41.74
CA ASP A 19 -7.63 33.05 41.59
C ASP A 19 -6.74 31.98 42.23
N MET A 20 -5.94 31.26 41.42
CA MET A 20 -4.74 30.60 41.85
C MET A 20 -3.61 31.12 40.97
N ALA A 21 -2.88 32.06 41.49
CA ALA A 21 -1.55 32.42 41.03
C ALA A 21 -0.66 31.17 41.11
N ASP A 22 -0.40 30.54 39.99
CA ASP A 22 0.58 29.48 39.89
C ASP A 22 1.99 30.12 39.63
N ARG A 23 2.94 29.69 40.43
CA ARG A 23 4.28 30.30 40.61
C ARG A 23 5.27 29.82 39.53
N ASN A 24 4.91 29.95 38.25
CA ASN A 24 5.88 29.91 37.15
C ASN A 24 5.42 30.91 36.09
N GLY A 25 6.00 32.13 36.17
CA GLY A 25 5.60 33.28 35.37
C GLY A 25 5.99 33.23 33.90
N VAL A 26 5.42 32.27 33.15
CA VAL A 26 5.31 32.35 31.70
C VAL A 26 3.86 32.69 31.44
N ALA A 27 3.53 33.94 31.21
CA ALA A 27 2.21 34.38 30.76
C ALA A 27 1.95 33.66 29.41
N GLU A 28 1.08 32.65 29.42
CA GLU A 28 0.66 31.94 28.22
C GLU A 28 -0.10 32.95 27.33
N LEU A 29 0.54 33.38 26.25
CA LEU A 29 -0.02 34.38 25.34
C LEU A 29 -1.24 33.79 24.63
N ALA A 30 -2.42 34.31 24.95
CA ALA A 30 -3.65 33.84 24.31
C ALA A 30 -3.74 34.35 22.87
N ILE A 31 -3.75 33.45 21.91
CA ILE A 31 -4.00 33.78 20.49
C ILE A 31 -5.43 34.34 20.36
N PRO A 32 -5.64 35.55 19.78
CA PRO A 32 -6.98 36.10 19.54
C PRO A 32 -7.88 35.13 18.75
N ILE A 33 -9.15 35.08 19.12
CA ILE A 33 -10.10 34.14 18.53
C ILE A 33 -10.25 34.29 17.02
N ASN A 34 -10.13 35.53 16.50
CA ASN A 34 -10.21 35.86 15.08
C ASN A 34 -8.98 35.39 14.26
N PHE A 35 -7.90 35.01 14.93
CA PHE A 35 -6.67 34.53 14.29
C PHE A 35 -6.59 33.01 14.29
N ARG A 36 -7.49 32.35 15.00
CA ARG A 36 -7.55 30.90 15.10
C ARG A 36 -8.38 30.30 13.97
N CYS A 37 -7.85 29.25 13.35
CA CYS A 37 -8.64 28.45 12.43
C CYS A 37 -9.80 27.75 13.15
N PRO A 38 -11.04 27.86 12.68
CA PRO A 38 -12.18 27.19 13.33
C PRO A 38 -12.10 25.65 13.32
N ILE A 39 -11.27 25.05 12.47
CA ILE A 39 -11.07 23.60 12.37
C ILE A 39 -10.00 23.12 13.34
N SER A 40 -8.77 23.67 13.27
CA SER A 40 -7.64 23.24 14.10
C SER A 40 -7.53 23.96 15.43
N LEU A 41 -8.14 25.13 15.56
CA LEU A 41 -8.04 26.04 16.70
C LEU A 41 -6.63 26.69 16.87
N ASP A 42 -5.75 26.45 15.91
CA ASP A 42 -4.39 27.03 15.87
C ASP A 42 -4.37 28.37 15.12
N LEU A 43 -3.26 29.09 15.25
CA LEU A 43 -3.00 30.33 14.52
C LEU A 43 -3.01 30.06 13.01
N MET A 44 -3.83 30.80 12.26
CA MET A 44 -3.88 30.67 10.81
C MET A 44 -2.58 31.16 10.17
N LYS A 45 -2.00 30.33 9.32
CA LYS A 45 -0.78 30.64 8.56
C LYS A 45 -1.10 31.20 7.16
N ASP A 46 -2.13 30.69 6.53
CA ASP A 46 -2.65 31.16 5.24
C ASP A 46 -4.17 31.28 5.28
N PRO A 47 -4.71 32.38 5.88
CA PRO A 47 -6.15 32.56 6.02
C PRO A 47 -6.85 32.72 4.65
N VAL A 48 -7.89 31.93 4.43
CA VAL A 48 -8.73 31.93 3.24
C VAL A 48 -10.20 31.96 3.62
N THR A 49 -11.01 32.66 2.84
CA THR A 49 -12.44 32.81 3.10
C THR A 49 -13.23 31.99 2.08
N LEU A 50 -14.18 31.20 2.57
CA LEU A 50 -15.14 30.48 1.74
C LEU A 50 -16.25 31.41 1.22
N SER A 51 -17.01 30.94 0.22
CA SER A 51 -18.24 31.60 -0.26
C SER A 51 -19.27 31.86 0.85
N THR A 52 -19.18 31.15 1.96
CA THR A 52 -20.02 31.35 3.16
C THR A 52 -19.58 32.51 4.06
N GLY A 53 -18.46 33.19 3.73
CA GLY A 53 -17.92 34.32 4.49
C GLY A 53 -17.05 33.93 5.70
N ILE A 54 -16.88 32.64 6.00
CA ILE A 54 -16.05 32.17 7.11
C ILE A 54 -14.62 31.99 6.64
N THR A 55 -13.66 32.44 7.47
CA THR A 55 -12.23 32.32 7.23
C THR A 55 -11.64 31.13 7.97
N TYR A 56 -10.81 30.37 7.29
CA TYR A 56 -10.11 29.19 7.77
C TYR A 56 -8.62 29.27 7.40
N ASP A 57 -7.80 28.45 8.03
CA ASP A 57 -6.48 28.19 7.48
C ASP A 57 -6.61 27.30 6.23
N ARG A 58 -5.92 27.66 5.15
CA ARG A 58 -6.05 27.01 3.84
C ARG A 58 -5.87 25.50 3.93
N GLU A 59 -4.82 25.04 4.58
CA GLU A 59 -4.52 23.61 4.68
C GLU A 59 -5.65 22.82 5.33
N ASN A 60 -6.28 23.37 6.35
CA ASN A 60 -7.34 22.70 7.07
C ASN A 60 -8.66 22.64 6.29
N ILE A 61 -9.03 23.72 5.58
CA ILE A 61 -10.26 23.73 4.81
C ILE A 61 -10.12 22.92 3.49
N GLU A 62 -8.95 22.93 2.87
CA GLU A 62 -8.69 22.09 1.72
C GLU A 62 -8.78 20.60 2.08
N ARG A 63 -8.21 20.16 3.20
CA ARG A 63 -8.38 18.79 3.72
C ARG A 63 -9.84 18.43 4.03
N TRP A 64 -10.61 19.39 4.54
CA TRP A 64 -12.05 19.18 4.81
C TRP A 64 -12.83 18.90 3.52
N ILE A 65 -12.59 19.71 2.49
CA ILE A 65 -13.20 19.54 1.16
C ILE A 65 -12.73 18.21 0.53
N GLU A 66 -11.47 17.88 0.63
CA GLU A 66 -10.85 16.63 0.13
C GLU A 66 -11.45 15.37 0.74
N SER A 67 -11.87 15.46 2.00
CA SER A 67 -12.56 14.35 2.67
C SER A 67 -13.99 14.13 2.17
N GLY A 68 -14.38 14.79 1.05
CA GLY A 68 -15.71 14.66 0.43
C GLY A 68 -16.78 15.56 1.03
N ASN A 69 -16.42 16.50 1.91
CA ASN A 69 -17.40 17.40 2.52
C ASN A 69 -17.66 18.60 1.61
N ASN A 70 -18.91 18.77 1.18
CA ASN A 70 -19.35 19.88 0.36
C ASN A 70 -20.01 21.03 1.16
N THR A 71 -19.90 20.99 2.50
CA THR A 71 -20.51 21.96 3.40
C THR A 71 -19.49 22.68 4.26
N CYS A 72 -19.77 23.92 4.61
CA CYS A 72 -18.94 24.72 5.50
C CYS A 72 -18.94 24.13 6.93
N PRO A 73 -17.76 23.88 7.55
CA PRO A 73 -17.67 23.25 8.87
C PRO A 73 -18.43 23.97 10.00
N ILE A 74 -18.60 25.29 9.88
CA ILE A 74 -19.27 26.12 10.90
C ILE A 74 -20.74 26.34 10.59
N THR A 75 -21.07 26.73 9.36
CA THR A 75 -22.44 27.13 8.99
C THR A 75 -23.28 26.00 8.42
N ASN A 76 -22.68 24.84 8.10
CA ASN A 76 -23.29 23.70 7.39
C ASN A 76 -23.93 24.06 6.03
N ARG A 77 -23.68 25.26 5.50
CA ARG A 77 -24.14 25.67 4.16
C ARG A 77 -23.29 25.03 3.08
N LEU A 78 -23.88 24.73 1.95
CA LEU A 78 -23.16 24.23 0.77
C LEU A 78 -22.09 25.23 0.31
N ILE A 79 -20.94 24.71 0.00
CA ILE A 79 -19.81 25.46 -0.58
C ILE A 79 -20.04 25.51 -2.07
N THR A 80 -20.49 26.66 -2.58
CA THR A 80 -20.79 26.86 -4.01
C THR A 80 -19.55 27.02 -4.87
N ASN A 81 -18.45 27.49 -4.28
CA ASN A 81 -17.14 27.58 -4.91
C ASN A 81 -16.10 26.87 -4.05
N GLN A 82 -15.51 25.83 -4.58
CA GLN A 82 -14.48 25.03 -3.88
C GLN A 82 -13.12 25.72 -3.84
N ASP A 83 -12.90 26.83 -4.57
CA ASP A 83 -11.67 27.62 -4.52
C ASP A 83 -11.76 28.69 -3.40
N PRO A 84 -11.08 28.49 -2.26
CA PRO A 84 -11.08 29.45 -1.16
C PRO A 84 -10.34 30.72 -1.55
N THR A 85 -10.95 31.88 -1.30
CA THR A 85 -10.37 33.19 -1.62
C THR A 85 -9.33 33.60 -0.55
N PRO A 86 -8.09 33.98 -0.90
CA PRO A 86 -7.09 34.46 0.06
C PRO A 86 -7.57 35.69 0.84
N ASN A 87 -7.48 35.64 2.17
CA ASN A 87 -7.81 36.78 3.03
C ASN A 87 -6.56 37.56 3.41
N HIS A 88 -6.11 38.43 2.50
CA HIS A 88 -4.89 39.23 2.70
C HIS A 88 -5.01 40.21 3.88
N ALA A 89 -6.22 40.70 4.20
CA ALA A 89 -6.43 41.62 5.30
C ALA A 89 -6.18 40.96 6.65
N ILE A 90 -6.84 39.84 6.93
CA ILE A 90 -6.64 39.07 8.17
C ILE A 90 -5.18 38.59 8.27
N ARG A 91 -4.61 38.14 7.16
CA ARG A 91 -3.20 37.72 7.17
C ARG A 91 -2.25 38.84 7.60
N LYS A 92 -2.41 40.06 7.06
CA LYS A 92 -1.59 41.22 7.43
C LYS A 92 -1.71 41.51 8.94
N VAL A 93 -2.93 41.44 9.47
CA VAL A 93 -3.17 41.68 10.91
C VAL A 93 -2.49 40.57 11.76
N ILE A 94 -2.60 39.30 11.37
CA ILE A 94 -1.91 38.20 12.04
C ILE A 94 -0.39 38.39 12.00
N GLN A 95 0.17 38.81 10.87
CA GLN A 95 1.60 39.09 10.76
C GLN A 95 2.06 40.20 11.71
N SER A 96 1.31 41.31 11.78
CA SER A 96 1.60 42.39 12.72
C SER A 96 1.58 41.90 14.18
N TRP A 97 0.54 41.12 14.52
CA TRP A 97 0.40 40.52 15.84
C TRP A 97 1.56 39.57 16.17
N CYS A 98 2.02 38.74 15.24
CA CYS A 98 3.19 37.88 15.43
C CYS A 98 4.45 38.68 15.69
N VAL A 99 4.66 39.79 14.97
CA VAL A 99 5.83 40.68 15.18
C VAL A 99 5.80 41.33 16.55
N GLU A 100 4.65 41.84 16.98
CA GLU A 100 4.44 42.48 18.29
C GLU A 100 4.67 41.50 19.45
N ASN A 101 4.36 40.23 19.26
CA ASN A 101 4.46 39.18 20.27
C ASN A 101 5.67 38.27 20.12
N LYS A 102 6.69 38.67 19.34
CA LYS A 102 7.90 37.90 19.13
C LYS A 102 8.66 37.59 20.43
N SER A 103 8.64 38.53 21.39
CA SER A 103 9.25 38.35 22.71
C SER A 103 8.62 37.22 23.53
N TYR A 104 7.40 36.83 23.23
CA TYR A 104 6.68 35.69 23.85
C TYR A 104 6.85 34.38 23.10
N GLY A 105 7.78 34.28 22.14
CA GLY A 105 8.04 33.05 21.39
C GLY A 105 7.13 32.83 20.22
N VAL A 106 6.39 33.86 19.77
CA VAL A 106 5.50 33.73 18.59
C VAL A 106 6.36 33.91 17.31
N ASP A 107 6.41 32.88 16.50
CA ASP A 107 7.06 32.94 15.20
C ASP A 107 6.22 33.68 14.16
N ARG A 108 6.88 34.36 13.24
CA ARG A 108 6.22 35.00 12.10
C ARG A 108 5.61 33.96 11.19
N ILE A 109 4.34 34.13 10.81
CA ILE A 109 3.70 33.24 9.82
C ILE A 109 4.43 33.33 8.47
N PRO A 110 4.66 32.19 7.80
CA PRO A 110 5.37 32.16 6.53
C PRO A 110 4.60 32.87 5.43
N THR A 111 5.31 33.41 4.44
CA THR A 111 4.66 33.97 3.24
C THR A 111 4.12 32.81 2.41
N PRO A 112 2.82 32.78 2.01
CA PRO A 112 2.31 31.74 1.11
C PRO A 112 3.07 31.79 -0.18
N ARG A 113 3.51 30.61 -0.63
CA ARG A 113 4.11 30.47 -1.94
C ARG A 113 3.02 30.63 -3.00
N ILE A 114 3.34 31.29 -4.10
CA ILE A 114 2.44 31.38 -5.24
C ILE A 114 2.34 29.99 -5.84
N PRO A 115 1.15 29.42 -5.99
CA PRO A 115 1.01 28.10 -6.60
C PRO A 115 1.48 28.14 -8.06
N VAL A 116 2.14 27.06 -8.52
CA VAL A 116 2.55 26.92 -9.93
C VAL A 116 1.41 27.20 -10.89
N SER A 117 1.67 27.91 -11.98
CA SER A 117 0.66 28.17 -13.00
C SER A 117 0.48 26.97 -13.93
N SER A 118 -0.74 26.75 -14.44
CA SER A 118 -0.99 25.68 -15.43
C SER A 118 -0.16 25.87 -16.70
N VAL A 119 0.12 27.11 -17.08
CA VAL A 119 0.96 27.45 -18.25
C VAL A 119 2.41 27.03 -18.03
N GLU A 120 2.94 27.27 -16.84
CA GLU A 120 4.30 26.86 -16.49
C GLU A 120 4.44 25.34 -16.50
N VAL A 121 3.48 24.62 -15.90
CA VAL A 121 3.47 23.15 -15.93
C VAL A 121 3.37 22.64 -17.36
N ALA A 122 2.44 23.16 -18.16
CA ALA A 122 2.29 22.78 -19.57
C ALA A 122 3.57 23.03 -20.38
N GLY A 123 4.27 24.13 -20.12
CA GLY A 123 5.55 24.44 -20.76
C GLY A 123 6.63 23.40 -20.44
N ILE A 124 6.72 22.96 -19.17
CA ILE A 124 7.67 21.93 -18.76
C ILE A 124 7.30 20.56 -19.37
N LEU A 125 6.01 20.18 -19.36
CA LEU A 125 5.54 18.93 -19.98
C LEU A 125 5.80 18.90 -21.49
N GLY A 126 5.53 20.01 -22.20
CA GLY A 126 5.91 20.15 -23.61
C GLY A 126 7.42 20.03 -23.86
N GLY A 127 8.23 20.48 -22.89
CA GLY A 127 9.68 20.27 -22.88
C GLY A 127 10.06 18.80 -22.73
N VAL A 128 9.37 18.05 -21.85
CA VAL A 128 9.55 16.59 -21.67
C VAL A 128 9.24 15.87 -22.98
N GLU A 129 8.08 16.14 -23.60
CA GLU A 129 7.71 15.53 -24.89
C GLU A 129 8.73 15.84 -26.01
N ALA A 130 9.24 17.07 -26.04
CA ALA A 130 10.27 17.45 -27.01
C ALA A 130 11.60 16.74 -26.76
N ALA A 131 11.98 16.52 -25.50
CA ALA A 131 13.19 15.78 -25.15
C ALA A 131 13.04 14.28 -25.48
N VAL A 132 11.86 13.67 -25.25
CA VAL A 132 11.54 12.30 -25.69
C VAL A 132 11.72 12.13 -27.19
N ARG A 133 11.15 13.04 -28.00
CA ARG A 133 11.30 12.99 -29.47
C ARG A 133 12.74 13.09 -29.96
N ARG A 134 13.64 13.70 -29.18
CA ARG A 134 15.08 13.78 -29.49
C ARG A 134 15.90 12.62 -28.91
N GLY A 135 15.27 11.73 -28.10
CA GLY A 135 15.99 10.71 -27.36
C GLY A 135 16.91 11.25 -26.25
N ASP A 136 16.65 12.51 -25.80
CA ASP A 136 17.47 13.18 -24.79
C ASP A 136 17.04 12.75 -23.37
N GLY A 137 17.58 11.65 -22.89
CA GLY A 137 17.31 11.14 -21.54
C GLY A 137 17.77 12.09 -20.41
N GLY A 138 18.86 12.83 -20.62
CA GLY A 138 19.38 13.80 -19.64
C GLY A 138 18.46 14.99 -19.49
N GLY A 139 18.01 15.57 -20.62
CA GLY A 139 17.02 16.65 -20.61
C GLY A 139 15.67 16.22 -20.04
N CYS A 140 15.21 14.98 -20.32
CA CYS A 140 14.03 14.41 -19.69
C CYS A 140 14.18 14.33 -18.17
N LEU A 141 15.29 13.82 -17.67
CA LEU A 141 15.56 13.65 -16.22
C LEU A 141 15.46 14.99 -15.48
N GLU A 142 16.08 16.04 -16.03
CA GLU A 142 16.03 17.38 -15.43
C GLU A 142 14.59 17.92 -15.37
N LEU A 143 13.83 17.81 -16.46
CA LEU A 143 12.46 18.31 -16.53
C LEU A 143 11.50 17.51 -15.65
N VAL A 144 11.63 16.18 -15.60
CA VAL A 144 10.86 15.32 -14.68
C VAL A 144 11.17 15.68 -13.22
N GLY A 145 12.44 15.94 -12.88
CA GLY A 145 12.83 16.43 -11.57
C GLY A 145 12.14 17.75 -11.18
N LYS A 146 11.97 18.67 -12.13
CA LYS A 146 11.21 19.92 -11.92
C LYS A 146 9.73 19.64 -11.65
N VAL A 147 9.10 18.75 -12.42
CA VAL A 147 7.70 18.33 -12.21
C VAL A 147 7.53 17.71 -10.83
N LYS A 148 8.45 16.83 -10.44
CA LYS A 148 8.46 16.20 -9.11
C LYS A 148 8.56 17.22 -7.99
N ALA A 149 9.51 18.17 -8.09
CA ALA A 149 9.69 19.21 -7.11
C ALA A 149 8.42 20.06 -6.94
N MET A 150 7.78 20.44 -8.04
CA MET A 150 6.52 21.16 -8.02
C MET A 150 5.39 20.37 -7.37
N ALA A 151 5.24 19.09 -7.70
CA ALA A 151 4.21 18.21 -7.14
C ALA A 151 4.44 17.95 -5.62
N ALA A 152 5.69 17.84 -5.19
CA ALA A 152 6.04 17.59 -3.81
C ALA A 152 5.89 18.83 -2.90
N GLU A 153 5.90 20.03 -3.46
CA GLU A 153 5.89 21.29 -2.70
C GLU A 153 4.57 21.51 -1.93
N SER A 154 3.44 21.20 -2.55
CA SER A 154 2.12 21.32 -1.93
C SER A 154 1.07 20.47 -2.63
N GLU A 155 0.02 20.10 -1.88
CA GLU A 155 -1.14 19.37 -2.42
C GLU A 155 -1.79 20.12 -3.60
N ARG A 156 -1.89 21.45 -3.48
CA ARG A 156 -2.44 22.30 -4.52
C ARG A 156 -1.61 22.28 -5.81
N ASN A 157 -0.28 22.28 -5.68
CA ASN A 157 0.60 22.15 -6.84
C ASN A 157 0.46 20.76 -7.46
N ARG A 158 0.41 19.71 -6.64
CA ARG A 158 0.20 18.33 -7.09
C ARG A 158 -1.05 18.20 -7.94
N ARG A 159 -2.20 18.73 -7.46
CA ARG A 159 -3.45 18.72 -8.23
C ARG A 159 -3.35 19.47 -9.55
N ARG A 160 -2.66 20.61 -9.55
CA ARG A 160 -2.45 21.37 -10.81
C ARG A 160 -1.57 20.62 -11.78
N VAL A 161 -0.51 20.00 -11.31
CA VAL A 161 0.38 19.16 -12.11
C VAL A 161 -0.41 17.98 -12.71
N VAL A 162 -1.22 17.28 -11.91
CA VAL A 162 -2.10 16.21 -12.40
C VAL A 162 -3.12 16.73 -13.41
N ALA A 163 -3.83 17.83 -13.09
CA ALA A 163 -4.82 18.43 -13.97
C ALA A 163 -4.23 18.97 -15.30
N SER A 164 -2.92 19.25 -15.33
CA SER A 164 -2.20 19.64 -16.54
C SER A 164 -1.76 18.46 -17.42
N GLY A 165 -2.15 17.22 -17.09
CA GLY A 165 -1.87 16.02 -17.88
C GLY A 165 -0.49 15.40 -17.62
N ALA A 166 0.12 15.66 -16.45
CA ALA A 166 1.45 15.12 -16.12
C ALA A 166 1.47 13.59 -16.07
N GLY A 167 0.40 12.94 -15.60
CA GLY A 167 0.28 11.48 -15.59
C GLY A 167 0.47 10.89 -16.98
N ARG A 168 -0.23 11.43 -17.98
CA ARG A 168 -0.10 11.03 -19.38
C ARG A 168 1.31 11.26 -19.92
N ALA A 169 1.84 12.47 -19.81
CA ALA A 169 3.16 12.81 -20.35
C ALA A 169 4.29 11.96 -19.76
N LEU A 170 4.22 11.69 -18.45
CA LEU A 170 5.21 10.85 -17.76
C LEU A 170 5.07 9.36 -18.12
N SER A 171 3.85 8.86 -18.31
CA SER A 171 3.64 7.47 -18.74
C SER A 171 4.09 7.26 -20.19
N GLU A 172 3.86 8.21 -21.10
CA GLU A 172 4.41 8.21 -22.46
C GLU A 172 5.94 8.20 -22.46
N THR A 173 6.53 9.04 -21.60
CA THR A 173 7.98 9.09 -21.43
C THR A 173 8.53 7.78 -20.91
N PHE A 174 7.89 7.19 -19.91
CA PHE A 174 8.30 5.90 -19.33
C PHE A 174 8.25 4.78 -20.36
N GLU A 175 7.16 4.67 -21.12
CA GLU A 175 6.99 3.68 -22.18
C GLU A 175 8.05 3.85 -23.27
N ALA A 176 8.28 5.07 -23.77
CA ALA A 176 9.26 5.34 -24.80
C ALA A 176 10.70 4.96 -24.40
N PHE A 177 11.09 5.16 -23.16
CA PHE A 177 12.41 4.76 -22.65
C PHE A 177 12.47 3.31 -22.16
N SER A 178 11.33 2.67 -21.92
CA SER A 178 11.24 1.23 -21.61
C SER A 178 11.40 0.35 -22.85
N ASP A 179 10.99 0.83 -24.04
CA ASP A 179 11.15 0.09 -25.29
C ASP A 179 12.63 0.00 -25.69
N THR A 180 13.17 -1.22 -25.60
CA THR A 180 14.53 -1.54 -26.05
C THR A 180 14.62 -1.72 -27.58
N SER A 181 13.45 -1.84 -28.25
CA SER A 181 13.39 -2.11 -29.71
C SER A 181 13.64 -0.88 -30.58
N THR A 182 13.62 0.34 -30.03
CA THR A 182 13.89 1.58 -30.80
C THR A 182 15.38 1.87 -31.04
N GLY A 183 16.27 0.88 -30.84
CA GLY A 183 17.70 1.00 -31.17
C GLY A 183 18.04 1.04 -32.66
N SER A 184 17.03 1.16 -33.57
CA SER A 184 17.26 1.13 -35.03
C SER A 184 17.19 2.49 -35.72
N SER A 185 17.01 3.60 -35.00
CA SER A 185 17.01 4.95 -35.62
C SER A 185 17.69 6.06 -34.80
N ALA A 186 18.64 5.71 -33.94
CA ALA A 186 19.53 6.72 -33.37
C ALA A 186 20.60 7.10 -34.40
N PRO A 187 20.92 8.41 -34.61
CA PRO A 187 21.94 8.83 -35.53
C PRO A 187 23.29 8.24 -35.12
N MET A 188 24.08 7.84 -36.12
CA MET A 188 25.37 7.10 -36.08
C MET A 188 26.45 7.67 -35.15
N HIS A 189 26.18 8.60 -34.27
CA HIS A 189 27.18 9.25 -33.42
C HIS A 189 27.39 8.59 -32.04
N CYS A 190 26.49 7.70 -31.62
CA CYS A 190 26.69 6.95 -30.36
C CYS A 190 27.43 5.63 -30.49
N GLN A 191 27.55 5.06 -31.71
CA GLN A 191 28.23 3.77 -31.91
C GLN A 191 29.75 3.87 -31.88
N GLN A 192 30.32 5.06 -32.06
CA GLN A 192 31.78 5.23 -32.07
C GLN A 192 32.45 5.44 -30.71
N LEU A 193 31.65 5.71 -29.65
CA LEU A 193 32.19 5.88 -28.27
C LEU A 193 32.23 4.57 -27.47
N ASP A 194 31.44 3.57 -27.83
CA ASP A 194 31.37 2.32 -27.07
C ASP A 194 32.52 1.33 -27.43
N GLU A 195 33.12 1.46 -28.61
CA GLU A 195 34.28 0.62 -29.00
C GLU A 195 35.63 1.07 -28.40
N PHE A 196 35.74 2.37 -28.02
CA PHE A 196 37.01 2.89 -27.48
C PHE A 196 37.19 2.66 -25.97
N VAL A 197 36.11 2.57 -25.20
CA VAL A 197 36.18 2.31 -23.76
C VAL A 197 36.35 0.82 -23.45
N PHE A 198 35.87 -0.05 -24.36
CA PHE A 198 35.94 -1.50 -24.16
C PHE A 198 37.35 -2.08 -24.35
N PHE A 199 38.23 -1.38 -25.09
CA PHE A 199 39.60 -1.88 -25.39
C PHE A 199 40.65 -1.51 -24.34
N GLU A 200 40.39 -0.53 -23.48
CA GLU A 200 41.37 -0.07 -22.49
C GLU A 200 41.23 -0.78 -21.13
N GLU A 201 40.02 -1.32 -20.82
CA GLU A 201 39.75 -2.02 -19.55
C GLU A 201 40.16 -3.52 -19.56
N GLN A 202 40.36 -4.12 -20.75
CA GLN A 202 40.76 -5.52 -20.88
C GLN A 202 42.25 -5.80 -20.66
N ARG A 203 43.08 -4.78 -20.46
CA ARG A 203 44.54 -5.01 -20.25
C ARG A 203 44.95 -5.23 -18.80
N ASN A 204 44.07 -5.12 -17.82
CA ASN A 204 44.45 -5.15 -16.42
C ASN A 204 43.85 -6.24 -15.54
N LEU A 205 43.07 -7.18 -16.06
CA LEU A 205 42.50 -8.26 -15.25
C LEU A 205 42.75 -9.63 -15.94
N GLY A 206 43.86 -10.22 -15.57
CA GLY A 206 44.05 -11.67 -15.78
C GLY A 206 43.32 -12.40 -14.66
N THR A 207 42.23 -13.06 -14.99
CA THR A 207 41.75 -14.34 -14.49
C THR A 207 40.36 -14.64 -15.04
N GLU A 208 40.20 -15.84 -15.53
CA GLU A 208 39.01 -16.39 -16.17
C GLU A 208 37.80 -16.40 -15.21
N GLU A 209 36.77 -15.64 -15.56
CA GLU A 209 35.36 -16.03 -15.37
C GLU A 209 34.54 -15.28 -16.42
N LEU A 210 34.19 -15.99 -17.50
CA LEU A 210 33.27 -15.55 -18.54
C LEU A 210 31.84 -15.50 -17.97
N TRP A 211 31.47 -14.37 -17.39
CA TRP A 211 30.06 -14.05 -17.15
C TRP A 211 29.46 -13.48 -18.44
N PHE A 212 28.63 -14.27 -19.09
CA PHE A 212 27.77 -13.80 -20.17
C PHE A 212 26.74 -12.82 -19.61
N SER A 213 27.13 -11.55 -19.51
CA SER A 213 26.12 -10.46 -19.33
C SER A 213 25.37 -10.32 -20.65
N SER A 214 24.08 -10.56 -20.64
CA SER A 214 23.26 -10.37 -21.84
C SER A 214 23.32 -8.89 -22.28
N PRO A 215 23.31 -8.58 -23.58
CA PRO A 215 23.41 -7.20 -24.09
C PRO A 215 22.32 -6.25 -23.60
N SER A 216 21.23 -6.79 -23.03
CA SER A 216 20.11 -6.05 -22.47
C SER A 216 20.41 -5.38 -21.11
N GLU A 217 21.31 -5.92 -20.28
CA GLU A 217 21.59 -5.39 -18.93
C GLU A 217 22.33 -4.06 -18.97
N GLY A 218 23.26 -3.86 -19.90
CA GLY A 218 24.00 -2.60 -20.03
C GLY A 218 23.14 -1.40 -20.48
N CYS A 219 22.09 -1.65 -21.26
CA CYS A 219 21.20 -0.59 -21.74
C CYS A 219 20.24 -0.10 -20.63
N PHE A 220 19.72 -1.01 -19.79
CA PHE A 220 18.85 -0.66 -18.66
C PHE A 220 19.60 0.13 -17.58
N SER A 221 20.85 -0.17 -17.31
CA SER A 221 21.66 0.54 -16.31
C SER A 221 21.79 2.04 -16.63
N LYS A 222 21.95 2.41 -17.91
CA LYS A 222 22.06 3.82 -18.33
C LYS A 222 20.72 4.59 -18.28
N LYS A 223 19.58 3.92 -18.50
CA LYS A 223 18.22 4.51 -18.48
C LYS A 223 17.60 4.51 -17.09
N SER A 224 18.13 3.73 -16.16
CA SER A 224 17.59 3.52 -14.80
C SER A 224 17.33 4.83 -14.01
N PRO A 225 18.22 5.85 -14.02
CA PRO A 225 17.98 7.08 -13.27
C PRO A 225 16.71 7.82 -13.73
N LEU A 226 16.48 7.93 -15.05
CA LEU A 226 15.30 8.58 -15.61
C LEU A 226 14.01 7.82 -15.28
N LEU A 227 14.00 6.52 -15.54
CA LEU A 227 12.83 5.67 -15.27
C LEU A 227 12.49 5.66 -13.77
N GLY A 228 13.50 5.61 -12.89
CA GLY A 228 13.31 5.69 -11.44
C GLY A 228 12.73 7.03 -10.99
N GLU A 229 13.19 8.15 -11.59
CA GLU A 229 12.65 9.48 -11.29
C GLU A 229 11.20 9.64 -11.77
N ILE A 230 10.86 9.07 -12.95
CA ILE A 230 9.48 9.03 -13.44
C ILE A 230 8.59 8.23 -12.49
N LEU A 231 8.97 7.01 -12.08
CA LEU A 231 8.21 6.20 -11.12
C LEU A 231 8.00 6.92 -9.80
N SER A 232 9.05 7.58 -9.30
CA SER A 232 8.97 8.39 -8.08
C SER A 232 8.00 9.56 -8.22
N THR A 233 7.96 10.21 -9.38
CA THR A 233 7.04 11.32 -9.68
C THR A 233 5.61 10.82 -9.82
N LEU A 234 5.39 9.72 -10.55
CA LEU A 234 4.07 9.09 -10.70
C LEU A 234 3.49 8.62 -9.36
N THR A 235 4.35 8.16 -8.43
CA THR A 235 3.89 7.78 -7.08
C THR A 235 3.24 8.94 -6.31
N LEU A 236 3.65 10.19 -6.56
CA LEU A 236 3.01 11.37 -5.97
C LEU A 236 1.62 11.64 -6.56
N MET A 237 1.30 11.09 -7.73
CA MET A 237 0.08 11.35 -8.50
C MET A 237 -0.94 10.22 -8.41
N LEU A 238 -0.67 9.17 -7.64
CA LEU A 238 -1.59 8.04 -7.46
C LEU A 238 -2.91 8.49 -6.81
N PRO A 239 -4.07 7.96 -7.25
CA PRO A 239 -4.25 7.01 -8.35
C PRO A 239 -4.09 7.67 -9.73
N LEU A 240 -3.58 6.91 -10.71
CA LEU A 240 -3.40 7.36 -12.09
C LEU A 240 -4.71 7.31 -12.88
N ASP A 241 -4.79 8.12 -13.92
CA ASP A 241 -5.89 8.04 -14.89
C ASP A 241 -5.77 6.81 -15.81
N GLU A 242 -6.84 6.45 -16.49
CA GLU A 242 -6.89 5.22 -17.31
C GLU A 242 -5.96 5.28 -18.52
N GLU A 243 -5.68 6.48 -19.05
CA GLU A 243 -4.74 6.64 -20.16
C GLU A 243 -3.30 6.33 -19.71
N ALA A 244 -2.87 6.87 -18.56
CA ALA A 244 -1.56 6.56 -17.97
C ALA A 244 -1.44 5.08 -17.61
N LYS A 245 -2.49 4.48 -17.03
CA LYS A 245 -2.52 3.04 -16.72
C LYS A 245 -2.43 2.17 -17.97
N SER A 246 -3.06 2.56 -19.06
CA SER A 246 -2.98 1.82 -20.33
C SER A 246 -1.55 1.78 -20.87
N ARG A 247 -0.85 2.90 -20.87
CA ARG A 247 0.54 2.99 -21.35
C ARG A 247 1.53 2.25 -20.44
N LEU A 248 1.41 2.47 -19.13
CA LEU A 248 2.26 1.78 -18.14
C LEU A 248 1.96 0.28 -18.04
N GLY A 249 0.80 -0.16 -18.54
CA GLY A 249 0.43 -1.56 -18.65
C GLY A 249 1.01 -2.28 -19.86
N SER A 250 1.74 -1.60 -20.76
CA SER A 250 2.44 -2.26 -21.86
C SER A 250 3.51 -3.23 -21.33
N PHE A 251 3.78 -4.29 -22.09
CA PHE A 251 4.75 -5.32 -21.70
C PHE A 251 6.14 -4.73 -21.40
N SER A 252 6.62 -3.78 -22.20
CA SER A 252 7.90 -3.12 -21.99
C SER A 252 7.95 -2.30 -20.70
N SER A 253 6.86 -1.57 -20.39
CA SER A 253 6.75 -0.80 -19.15
C SER A 253 6.69 -1.70 -17.92
N LEU A 254 5.87 -2.76 -17.96
CA LEU A 254 5.79 -3.74 -16.88
C LEU A 254 7.12 -4.46 -16.67
N ASN A 255 7.82 -4.85 -17.74
CA ASN A 255 9.15 -5.47 -17.66
C ASN A 255 10.17 -4.53 -17.01
N SER A 256 10.15 -3.24 -17.36
CA SER A 256 11.00 -2.24 -16.71
C SER A 256 10.70 -2.08 -15.22
N MET A 257 9.43 -2.11 -14.82
CA MET A 257 9.06 -2.09 -13.40
C MET A 257 9.53 -3.36 -12.67
N VAL A 258 9.40 -4.55 -13.27
CA VAL A 258 9.92 -5.81 -12.71
C VAL A 258 11.45 -5.74 -12.54
N TRP A 259 12.16 -5.18 -13.51
CA TRP A 259 13.59 -4.94 -13.36
C TRP A 259 13.92 -4.09 -12.12
N PHE A 260 13.15 -3.00 -11.86
CA PHE A 260 13.31 -2.22 -10.64
C PHE A 260 13.01 -2.99 -9.36
N LEU A 261 12.05 -3.92 -9.37
CA LEU A 261 11.75 -4.77 -8.21
C LEU A 261 12.92 -5.73 -7.90
N GLN A 262 13.62 -6.21 -8.93
CA GLN A 262 14.74 -7.14 -8.81
C GLN A 262 16.05 -6.42 -8.44
N ASN A 263 16.39 -5.35 -9.17
CA ASN A 263 17.72 -4.74 -9.19
C ASN A 263 17.75 -3.33 -8.60
N GLY A 264 16.58 -2.68 -8.41
CA GLY A 264 16.50 -1.33 -7.88
C GLY A 264 16.90 -1.22 -6.40
N ASP A 265 17.26 0.00 -6.00
CA ASP A 265 17.41 0.35 -4.59
C ASP A 265 16.05 0.31 -3.85
N LEU A 266 16.05 0.55 -2.56
CA LEU A 266 14.83 0.53 -1.74
C LEU A 266 13.77 1.54 -2.23
N SER A 267 14.19 2.69 -2.75
CA SER A 267 13.28 3.70 -3.30
C SER A 267 12.68 3.25 -4.63
N GLY A 268 13.51 2.74 -5.54
CA GLY A 268 13.08 2.21 -6.83
C GLY A 268 12.12 1.03 -6.69
N ARG A 269 12.43 0.06 -5.83
CA ARG A 269 11.53 -1.07 -5.52
C ARG A 269 10.17 -0.59 -4.97
N ARG A 270 10.21 0.39 -4.04
CA ARG A 270 9.00 0.94 -3.44
C ARG A 270 8.13 1.65 -4.48
N THR A 271 8.70 2.51 -5.30
CA THR A 271 7.94 3.28 -6.30
C THR A 271 7.41 2.37 -7.40
N ALA A 272 8.19 1.41 -7.88
CA ALA A 272 7.80 0.45 -8.90
C ALA A 272 6.59 -0.39 -8.45
N ILE A 273 6.62 -0.96 -7.24
CA ILE A 273 5.51 -1.80 -6.75
C ILE A 273 4.22 -1.00 -6.53
N LEU A 274 4.31 0.26 -6.08
CA LEU A 274 3.13 1.10 -5.85
C LEU A 274 2.47 1.51 -7.16
N VAL A 275 3.26 1.89 -8.18
CA VAL A 275 2.75 2.20 -9.52
C VAL A 275 2.21 0.94 -10.18
N MET A 276 2.96 -0.17 -10.15
CA MET A 276 2.53 -1.46 -10.71
C MET A 276 1.18 -1.90 -10.14
N LYS A 277 0.99 -1.81 -8.81
CA LYS A 277 -0.29 -2.15 -8.17
C LYS A 277 -1.44 -1.34 -8.78
N ASP A 278 -1.28 -0.02 -8.93
CA ASP A 278 -2.34 0.84 -9.49
C ASP A 278 -2.64 0.52 -10.95
N VAL A 279 -1.61 0.19 -11.72
CA VAL A 279 -1.69 -0.15 -13.16
C VAL A 279 -2.41 -1.48 -13.40
N VAL A 280 -2.08 -2.54 -12.62
CA VAL A 280 -2.62 -3.89 -12.85
C VAL A 280 -3.89 -4.19 -12.06
N SER A 281 -4.32 -3.27 -11.18
CA SER A 281 -5.55 -3.45 -10.39
C SER A 281 -6.76 -3.59 -11.30
N LEU A 282 -7.45 -4.73 -11.26
CA LEU A 282 -8.69 -5.02 -11.98
C LEU A 282 -8.57 -5.17 -13.52
N ASP A 283 -7.36 -5.28 -14.06
CA ASP A 283 -7.14 -5.43 -15.51
C ASP A 283 -6.48 -6.79 -15.81
N GLN A 284 -7.28 -7.70 -16.35
CA GLN A 284 -6.85 -9.08 -16.62
C GLN A 284 -5.73 -9.15 -17.65
N GLU A 285 -5.79 -8.34 -18.72
CA GLU A 285 -4.78 -8.37 -19.78
C GLU A 285 -3.40 -7.95 -19.24
N LYS A 286 -3.36 -6.95 -18.36
CA LYS A 286 -2.14 -6.48 -17.71
C LYS A 286 -1.60 -7.49 -16.70
N LEU A 287 -2.48 -8.18 -15.97
CA LEU A 287 -2.09 -9.28 -15.08
C LEU A 287 -1.48 -10.43 -15.87
N ASP A 288 -2.10 -10.83 -16.99
CA ASP A 288 -1.58 -11.89 -17.86
C ASP A 288 -0.24 -11.51 -18.51
N ALA A 289 -0.06 -10.23 -18.85
CA ALA A 289 1.22 -9.70 -19.31
C ALA A 289 2.29 -9.78 -18.22
N LEU A 290 1.96 -9.42 -16.99
CA LEU A 290 2.87 -9.45 -15.85
C LEU A 290 3.28 -10.89 -15.48
N ILE A 291 2.37 -11.86 -15.54
CA ILE A 291 2.64 -13.28 -15.28
C ILE A 291 3.66 -13.85 -16.28
N LYS A 292 3.69 -13.33 -17.52
CA LYS A 292 4.64 -13.77 -18.58
C LYS A 292 6.03 -13.19 -18.43
N ILE A 293 6.21 -12.16 -17.59
CA ILE A 293 7.54 -11.55 -17.36
C ILE A 293 8.33 -12.42 -16.41
N GLU A 294 9.51 -12.84 -16.85
CA GLU A 294 10.42 -13.67 -16.07
C GLU A 294 10.86 -12.97 -14.78
N GLY A 295 10.79 -13.68 -13.66
CA GLY A 295 11.16 -13.17 -12.34
C GLY A 295 10.17 -12.21 -11.71
N ALA A 296 9.00 -11.93 -12.34
CA ALA A 296 7.98 -11.06 -11.76
C ALA A 296 7.38 -11.65 -10.47
N MET A 297 7.05 -12.93 -10.49
CA MET A 297 6.48 -13.64 -9.35
C MET A 297 7.48 -13.73 -8.19
N GLU A 298 8.73 -14.06 -8.49
CA GLU A 298 9.85 -14.11 -7.53
C GLU A 298 10.08 -12.75 -6.86
N ALA A 299 10.06 -11.67 -7.65
CA ALA A 299 10.20 -10.31 -7.12
C ALA A 299 9.06 -9.93 -6.16
N LEU A 300 7.83 -10.32 -6.47
CA LEU A 300 6.67 -10.11 -5.59
C LEU A 300 6.82 -10.90 -4.27
N VAL A 301 7.19 -12.18 -4.33
CA VAL A 301 7.42 -13.01 -3.14
C VAL A 301 8.57 -12.45 -2.31
N LYS A 302 9.65 -11.98 -2.95
CA LYS A 302 10.78 -11.35 -2.27
C LYS A 302 10.36 -10.11 -1.47
N LEU A 303 9.48 -9.25 -2.01
CA LEU A 303 8.97 -8.07 -1.30
C LEU A 303 8.09 -8.41 -0.09
N VAL A 304 7.46 -9.59 -0.07
CA VAL A 304 6.74 -10.08 1.12
C VAL A 304 7.72 -10.62 2.14
N ARG A 305 8.77 -11.32 1.69
CA ARG A 305 9.81 -11.91 2.55
C ARG A 305 10.72 -10.84 3.18
N GLU A 306 11.07 -9.82 2.41
CA GLU A 306 11.94 -8.71 2.82
C GLU A 306 11.13 -7.39 2.75
N PRO A 307 10.28 -7.11 3.72
CA PRO A 307 9.36 -5.98 3.67
C PRO A 307 10.11 -4.64 3.78
N ILE A 308 9.94 -3.76 2.81
CA ILE A 308 10.48 -2.38 2.84
C ILE A 308 9.62 -1.52 3.76
N CYS A 309 8.30 -1.59 3.58
CA CYS A 309 7.31 -0.92 4.42
C CYS A 309 5.94 -1.60 4.26
N VAL A 310 5.02 -1.29 5.15
CA VAL A 310 3.66 -1.84 5.16
C VAL A 310 2.94 -1.68 3.82
N GLN A 311 3.12 -0.54 3.17
CA GLN A 311 2.46 -0.23 1.89
C GLN A 311 2.97 -1.11 0.75
N THR A 312 4.27 -1.39 0.70
CA THR A 312 4.87 -2.27 -0.33
C THR A 312 4.44 -3.71 -0.15
N THR A 313 4.38 -4.20 1.08
CA THR A 313 3.88 -5.55 1.38
C THR A 313 2.41 -5.69 0.99
N LYS A 314 1.57 -4.71 1.33
CA LYS A 314 0.16 -4.69 0.89
C LYS A 314 0.03 -4.65 -0.64
N ALA A 315 0.86 -3.87 -1.31
CA ALA A 315 0.84 -3.78 -2.77
C ALA A 315 1.22 -5.12 -3.41
N SER A 316 2.29 -5.76 -2.92
CA SER A 316 2.73 -7.07 -3.40
C SER A 316 1.66 -8.14 -3.18
N LEU A 317 1.12 -8.25 -1.96
CA LEU A 317 0.04 -9.20 -1.64
C LEU A 317 -1.22 -8.96 -2.48
N SER A 318 -1.58 -7.69 -2.76
CA SER A 318 -2.73 -7.38 -3.62
C SER A 318 -2.52 -7.82 -5.07
N ILE A 319 -1.30 -7.67 -5.62
CA ILE A 319 -0.98 -8.14 -6.97
C ILE A 319 -0.99 -9.68 -7.00
N VAL A 320 -0.37 -10.33 -6.02
CA VAL A 320 -0.37 -11.80 -5.91
C VAL A 320 -1.81 -12.33 -5.82
N TYR A 321 -2.67 -11.72 -5.01
CA TYR A 321 -4.08 -12.06 -4.93
C TYR A 321 -4.75 -11.99 -6.30
N ASN A 322 -4.61 -10.86 -6.99
CA ASN A 322 -5.22 -10.68 -8.32
C ASN A 322 -4.70 -11.71 -9.33
N MET A 323 -3.40 -12.05 -9.31
CA MET A 323 -2.83 -13.08 -10.18
C MET A 323 -3.41 -14.47 -9.92
N VAL A 324 -3.57 -14.85 -8.65
CA VAL A 324 -4.13 -16.16 -8.27
C VAL A 324 -5.62 -16.22 -8.53
N ALA A 325 -6.39 -15.21 -8.10
CA ALA A 325 -7.84 -15.16 -8.24
C ALA A 325 -8.29 -15.10 -9.71
N SER A 326 -7.56 -14.37 -10.57
CA SER A 326 -7.88 -14.25 -11.98
C SER A 326 -7.59 -15.52 -12.78
N SER A 327 -6.75 -16.40 -12.27
CA SER A 327 -6.42 -17.69 -12.89
C SER A 327 -7.44 -18.80 -12.58
N MET A 328 -8.46 -18.54 -11.75
CA MET A 328 -9.53 -19.47 -11.43
C MET A 328 -10.72 -19.34 -12.41
N PRO A 329 -11.34 -20.39 -12.94
CA PRO A 329 -11.42 -21.75 -12.43
C PRO A 329 -10.79 -22.82 -13.35
N SER A 330 -9.49 -22.80 -13.56
CA SER A 330 -8.84 -23.90 -14.28
C SER A 330 -8.35 -24.97 -13.28
N PRO A 331 -8.63 -26.27 -13.51
CA PRO A 331 -8.10 -27.33 -12.66
C PRO A 331 -6.56 -27.40 -12.63
N ASN A 332 -5.91 -26.73 -13.58
CA ASN A 332 -4.45 -26.54 -13.63
C ASN A 332 -4.11 -25.07 -13.39
N ASN A 333 -4.30 -24.58 -12.17
CA ASN A 333 -3.88 -23.22 -11.82
C ASN A 333 -2.36 -23.16 -11.67
N ASP A 334 -1.65 -23.08 -12.81
CA ASP A 334 -0.19 -23.02 -12.84
C ASP A 334 0.38 -21.82 -12.07
N VAL A 335 -0.37 -20.73 -11.95
CA VAL A 335 0.06 -19.52 -11.22
C VAL A 335 0.05 -19.78 -9.72
N ALA A 336 -1.02 -20.33 -9.17
CA ALA A 336 -1.12 -20.68 -7.76
C ALA A 336 -0.03 -21.71 -7.38
N ARG A 337 0.14 -22.74 -8.23
CA ARG A 337 1.17 -23.79 -8.03
C ARG A 337 2.57 -23.19 -7.96
N LYS A 338 2.93 -22.29 -8.90
CA LYS A 338 4.24 -21.62 -8.89
C LYS A 338 4.47 -20.83 -7.58
N PHE A 339 3.47 -20.10 -7.07
CA PHE A 339 3.59 -19.41 -5.80
C PHE A 339 3.74 -20.38 -4.62
N VAL A 340 3.05 -21.52 -4.64
CA VAL A 340 3.20 -22.58 -3.64
C VAL A 340 4.60 -23.16 -3.67
N ASP A 341 5.16 -23.45 -4.85
CA ASP A 341 6.52 -23.96 -5.02
C ASP A 341 7.60 -22.98 -4.54
N MET A 342 7.37 -21.67 -4.65
CA MET A 342 8.22 -20.63 -4.08
C MET A 342 8.14 -20.52 -2.55
N GLY A 343 7.32 -21.36 -1.89
CA GLY A 343 7.16 -21.36 -0.43
C GLY A 343 6.28 -20.23 0.12
N LEU A 344 5.41 -19.66 -0.72
CA LEU A 344 4.59 -18.52 -0.31
C LEU A 344 3.61 -18.90 0.83
N VAL A 345 3.11 -20.13 0.90
CA VAL A 345 2.21 -20.59 1.99
C VAL A 345 2.84 -20.37 3.36
N SER A 346 4.06 -20.87 3.58
CA SER A 346 4.78 -20.71 4.86
C SER A 346 5.06 -19.23 5.15
N LEU A 347 5.47 -18.46 4.14
CA LEU A 347 5.74 -17.04 4.26
C LEU A 347 4.49 -16.23 4.66
N LEU A 348 3.32 -16.59 4.11
CA LEU A 348 2.05 -15.95 4.50
C LEU A 348 1.68 -16.23 5.95
N LEU A 349 1.86 -17.48 6.42
CA LEU A 349 1.61 -17.83 7.82
C LEU A 349 2.51 -17.05 8.78
N GLU A 350 3.80 -16.93 8.48
CA GLU A 350 4.74 -16.08 9.23
C GLU A 350 4.30 -14.60 9.21
N THR A 351 3.93 -14.10 8.03
CA THR A 351 3.43 -12.73 7.85
C THR A 351 2.18 -12.48 8.69
N VAL A 352 1.24 -13.41 8.71
CA VAL A 352 0.01 -13.31 9.52
C VAL A 352 0.34 -13.21 11.02
N VAL A 353 1.37 -13.90 11.52
CA VAL A 353 1.76 -13.86 12.96
C VAL A 353 2.25 -12.48 13.37
N GLY A 354 3.15 -11.88 12.60
CA GLY A 354 3.95 -10.72 13.01
C GLY A 354 3.45 -9.35 12.51
N SER A 355 2.45 -9.32 11.61
CA SER A 355 2.07 -8.09 10.91
C SER A 355 0.88 -7.35 11.53
N GLU A 356 0.75 -6.08 11.13
CA GLU A 356 -0.42 -5.27 11.44
C GLU A 356 -1.71 -5.83 10.78
N ARG A 357 -2.87 -5.34 11.25
CA ARG A 357 -4.19 -5.81 10.82
C ARG A 357 -4.33 -5.93 9.30
N GLY A 358 -4.07 -4.86 8.55
CA GLY A 358 -4.36 -4.84 7.12
C GLY A 358 -3.41 -5.72 6.27
N VAL A 359 -2.18 -6.00 6.74
CA VAL A 359 -1.28 -6.97 6.11
C VAL A 359 -1.74 -8.39 6.43
N SER A 360 -2.11 -8.65 7.70
CA SER A 360 -2.65 -9.95 8.11
C SER A 360 -3.93 -10.31 7.35
N GLU A 361 -4.83 -9.35 7.12
CA GLU A 361 -6.05 -9.55 6.32
C GLU A 361 -5.71 -9.99 4.89
N LEU A 362 -4.83 -9.24 4.19
CA LEU A 362 -4.42 -9.58 2.83
C LEU A 362 -3.68 -10.91 2.74
N ALA A 363 -2.81 -11.20 3.71
CA ALA A 363 -2.10 -12.47 3.73
C ALA A 363 -3.06 -13.66 3.90
N LEU A 364 -4.12 -13.53 4.71
CA LEU A 364 -5.15 -14.56 4.86
C LEU A 364 -5.99 -14.72 3.59
N VAL A 365 -6.31 -13.63 2.90
CA VAL A 365 -7.02 -13.66 1.60
C VAL A 365 -6.19 -14.45 0.58
N VAL A 366 -4.89 -14.12 0.44
CA VAL A 366 -3.98 -14.84 -0.48
C VAL A 366 -3.85 -16.32 -0.09
N LEU A 367 -3.74 -16.61 1.19
CA LEU A 367 -3.65 -17.98 1.69
C LEU A 367 -4.92 -18.79 1.36
N ASP A 368 -6.10 -18.18 1.50
CA ASP A 368 -7.37 -18.81 1.13
C ASP A 368 -7.42 -19.14 -0.34
N GLU A 369 -7.00 -18.22 -1.23
CA GLU A 369 -6.93 -18.48 -2.67
C GLU A 369 -5.94 -19.60 -3.00
N LEU A 370 -4.74 -19.60 -2.42
CA LEU A 370 -3.76 -20.67 -2.63
C LEU A 370 -4.28 -22.05 -2.16
N CYS A 371 -5.06 -22.09 -1.07
CA CYS A 371 -5.74 -23.31 -0.62
C CYS A 371 -6.91 -23.71 -1.53
N GLY A 372 -7.18 -23.00 -2.60
CA GLY A 372 -8.09 -23.40 -3.67
C GLY A 372 -7.54 -24.58 -4.49
N CYS A 373 -6.21 -24.70 -4.68
CA CYS A 373 -5.56 -25.83 -5.36
C CYS A 373 -5.11 -26.92 -4.35
N ASP A 374 -4.90 -28.14 -4.87
CA ASP A 374 -4.54 -29.30 -4.03
C ASP A 374 -3.15 -29.10 -3.40
N GLU A 375 -2.18 -28.64 -4.17
CA GLU A 375 -0.81 -28.40 -3.69
C GLU A 375 -0.74 -27.32 -2.59
N GLY A 376 -1.56 -26.26 -2.70
CA GLY A 376 -1.66 -25.22 -1.68
C GLY A 376 -2.22 -25.76 -0.38
N ARG A 377 -3.25 -26.64 -0.45
CA ARG A 377 -3.80 -27.30 0.72
C ARG A 377 -2.80 -28.25 1.37
N GLU A 378 -2.10 -29.05 0.58
CA GLU A 378 -1.06 -29.97 1.05
C GLU A 378 0.04 -29.20 1.81
N LYS A 379 0.58 -28.13 1.21
CA LYS A 379 1.61 -27.32 1.88
C LYS A 379 1.10 -26.58 3.11
N ALA A 380 -0.16 -26.15 3.13
CA ALA A 380 -0.77 -25.56 4.32
C ALA A 380 -1.00 -26.61 5.40
N TYR A 381 -1.38 -27.82 5.03
CA TYR A 381 -1.57 -28.94 5.96
C TYR A 381 -0.26 -29.37 6.63
N ASP A 382 0.82 -29.49 5.84
CA ASP A 382 2.14 -29.90 6.32
C ASP A 382 2.81 -28.87 7.25
N ASN A 383 2.32 -27.64 7.27
CA ASN A 383 2.90 -26.59 8.09
C ASN A 383 2.25 -26.55 9.49
N ALA A 384 3.00 -26.92 10.52
CA ALA A 384 2.57 -26.97 11.91
C ALA A 384 2.03 -25.64 12.47
N LEU A 385 2.31 -24.49 11.83
CA LEU A 385 1.78 -23.19 12.24
C LEU A 385 0.36 -22.93 11.73
N THR A 386 -0.12 -23.67 10.74
CA THR A 386 -1.36 -23.35 10.01
C THR A 386 -2.56 -23.35 10.96
N VAL A 387 -2.84 -24.46 11.60
CA VAL A 387 -4.03 -24.58 12.45
C VAL A 387 -3.96 -23.63 13.66
N PRO A 388 -2.85 -23.57 14.42
CA PRO A 388 -2.73 -22.67 15.56
C PRO A 388 -2.86 -21.18 15.18
N VAL A 389 -2.26 -20.76 14.06
CA VAL A 389 -2.31 -19.36 13.62
C VAL A 389 -3.72 -19.00 13.19
N LEU A 390 -4.37 -19.80 12.35
CA LEU A 390 -5.72 -19.54 11.87
C LEU A 390 -6.72 -19.48 13.04
N VAL A 391 -6.71 -20.47 13.91
CA VAL A 391 -7.59 -20.50 15.10
C VAL A 391 -7.35 -19.27 15.99
N LYS A 392 -6.09 -18.84 16.17
CA LYS A 392 -5.76 -17.65 16.95
C LYS A 392 -6.31 -16.36 16.33
N LYS A 393 -6.44 -16.27 14.98
CA LYS A 393 -6.92 -15.07 14.28
C LYS A 393 -8.45 -14.94 14.25
N ILE A 394 -9.20 -16.02 14.43
CA ILE A 394 -10.67 -15.99 14.56
C ILE A 394 -11.06 -15.06 15.72
N LEU A 395 -11.95 -14.09 15.46
CA LEU A 395 -12.46 -13.08 16.39
C LEU A 395 -11.39 -12.16 17.01
N ARG A 396 -10.18 -12.10 16.45
CA ARG A 396 -9.09 -11.33 17.05
C ARG A 396 -8.66 -10.11 16.22
N VAL A 397 -8.68 -10.21 14.90
CA VAL A 397 -8.14 -9.17 14.00
C VAL A 397 -9.27 -8.35 13.40
N SER A 398 -10.17 -9.00 12.67
CA SER A 398 -11.34 -8.40 12.01
C SER A 398 -12.30 -9.49 11.55
N ASP A 399 -13.48 -9.08 11.09
CA ASP A 399 -14.46 -10.00 10.50
C ASP A 399 -13.91 -10.65 9.24
N LEU A 400 -13.21 -9.88 8.38
CA LEU A 400 -12.55 -10.39 7.18
C LEU A 400 -11.48 -11.44 7.51
N ALA A 401 -10.61 -11.17 8.48
CA ALA A 401 -9.59 -12.13 8.91
C ALA A 401 -10.23 -13.40 9.51
N THR A 402 -11.36 -13.27 10.18
CA THR A 402 -12.13 -14.39 10.73
C THR A 402 -12.71 -15.24 9.61
N GLU A 403 -13.33 -14.61 8.61
CA GLU A 403 -13.92 -15.25 7.43
C GLU A 403 -12.89 -16.11 6.69
N PHE A 404 -11.74 -15.53 6.33
CA PHE A 404 -10.70 -16.26 5.60
C PHE A 404 -10.03 -17.32 6.46
N SER A 405 -9.83 -17.07 7.77
CA SER A 405 -9.32 -18.11 8.67
C SER A 405 -10.23 -19.35 8.74
N VAL A 406 -11.55 -19.12 8.82
CA VAL A 406 -12.55 -20.20 8.80
C VAL A 406 -12.59 -20.89 7.45
N SER A 407 -12.49 -20.12 6.35
CA SER A 407 -12.49 -20.66 4.98
C SER A 407 -11.31 -21.59 4.73
N VAL A 408 -10.10 -21.19 5.13
CA VAL A 408 -8.89 -22.05 5.01
C VAL A 408 -9.04 -23.33 5.84
N LEU A 409 -9.44 -23.22 7.11
CA LEU A 409 -9.68 -24.41 7.95
C LEU A 409 -10.71 -25.36 7.34
N TRP A 410 -11.76 -24.82 6.74
CA TRP A 410 -12.80 -25.61 6.05
C TRP A 410 -12.26 -26.28 4.79
N LYS A 411 -11.45 -25.58 3.97
CA LYS A 411 -10.80 -26.19 2.79
C LYS A 411 -9.86 -27.32 3.18
N LEU A 412 -9.09 -27.15 4.25
CA LEU A 412 -8.21 -28.19 4.79
C LEU A 412 -9.00 -29.41 5.27
N SER A 413 -10.09 -29.21 6.01
CA SER A 413 -10.91 -30.32 6.51
C SER A 413 -11.57 -31.14 5.39
N LYS A 414 -11.80 -30.54 4.20
CA LYS A 414 -12.34 -31.26 3.04
C LYS A 414 -11.30 -32.04 2.24
N SER A 415 -10.06 -31.59 2.26
CA SER A 415 -8.96 -32.26 1.57
C SER A 415 -8.69 -33.66 2.17
N GLU A 416 -8.78 -33.78 3.49
CA GLU A 416 -8.58 -35.04 4.19
C GLU A 416 -9.60 -36.12 3.81
N ARG A 417 -10.86 -35.74 3.53
CA ARG A 417 -11.91 -36.69 3.17
C ARG A 417 -11.73 -37.38 1.83
N LYS A 418 -10.95 -36.79 0.90
CA LYS A 418 -10.67 -37.39 -0.41
C LYS A 418 -9.62 -38.51 -0.35
N GLY A 419 -8.84 -38.62 0.74
CA GLY A 419 -7.85 -39.67 0.95
C GLY A 419 -8.42 -40.95 1.60
N GLU A 420 -9.70 -40.99 1.98
CA GLU A 420 -10.30 -42.06 2.79
C GLU A 420 -10.81 -43.29 2.03
N GLU A 421 -10.49 -43.50 0.74
CA GLU A 421 -10.70 -44.86 0.15
C GLU A 421 -9.71 -45.91 0.67
N GLY A 422 -8.81 -45.54 1.59
CA GLY A 422 -7.85 -46.41 2.27
C GLY A 422 -7.52 -45.97 3.68
N GLY A 423 -8.39 -46.26 4.65
CA GLY A 423 -8.14 -46.42 6.12
C GLY A 423 -7.15 -45.49 6.82
N GLY A 424 -7.53 -44.31 7.23
CA GLY A 424 -7.70 -43.95 8.64
C GLY A 424 -6.65 -43.20 9.43
N GLU A 425 -5.42 -42.85 9.06
CA GLU A 425 -4.52 -42.16 10.02
C GLU A 425 -4.35 -40.64 9.81
N GLY A 426 -4.57 -40.11 8.59
CA GLY A 426 -4.38 -38.68 8.29
C GLY A 426 -5.50 -37.76 8.78
N SER A 427 -6.76 -38.23 8.69
CA SER A 427 -7.97 -37.44 9.08
C SER A 427 -7.99 -37.05 10.56
N ASP A 428 -7.43 -37.88 11.42
CA ASP A 428 -7.45 -37.67 12.85
C ASP A 428 -6.46 -36.57 13.30
N VAL A 429 -5.35 -36.36 12.58
CA VAL A 429 -4.30 -35.41 12.97
C VAL A 429 -4.79 -33.95 12.93
N PHE A 430 -5.39 -33.49 11.83
CA PHE A 430 -5.93 -32.12 11.71
C PHE A 430 -7.00 -31.85 12.79
N VAL A 431 -7.94 -32.80 12.94
CA VAL A 431 -9.06 -32.65 13.88
C VAL A 431 -8.56 -32.61 15.32
N VAL A 432 -7.60 -33.48 15.68
CA VAL A 432 -6.97 -33.49 17.00
C VAL A 432 -6.25 -32.18 17.26
N GLU A 433 -5.43 -31.70 16.31
CA GLU A 433 -4.72 -30.43 16.44
C GLU A 433 -5.70 -29.26 16.60
N ALA A 434 -6.74 -29.19 15.74
CA ALA A 434 -7.76 -28.15 15.82
C ALA A 434 -8.48 -28.13 17.19
N LEU A 435 -8.80 -29.30 17.74
CA LEU A 435 -9.39 -29.42 19.06
C LEU A 435 -8.43 -28.95 20.16
N GLN A 436 -7.15 -29.36 20.10
CA GLN A 436 -6.12 -28.99 21.06
C GLN A 436 -5.87 -27.48 21.14
N VAL A 437 -5.89 -26.78 19.98
CA VAL A 437 -5.71 -25.31 19.93
C VAL A 437 -7.00 -24.53 20.20
N GLY A 438 -8.12 -25.21 20.49
CA GLY A 438 -9.37 -24.59 20.88
C GLY A 438 -10.25 -24.09 19.75
N ALA A 439 -10.15 -24.68 18.56
CA ALA A 439 -10.98 -24.32 17.40
C ALA A 439 -12.48 -24.46 17.70
N PHE A 440 -12.87 -25.55 18.39
CA PHE A 440 -14.26 -25.83 18.73
C PHE A 440 -14.92 -24.69 19.52
N GLN A 441 -14.24 -24.20 20.60
CA GLN A 441 -14.74 -23.12 21.45
C GLN A 441 -14.82 -21.80 20.68
N LYS A 442 -13.84 -21.53 19.81
CA LYS A 442 -13.82 -20.31 18.99
C LYS A 442 -14.91 -20.28 17.93
N LEU A 443 -15.16 -21.42 17.27
CA LEU A 443 -16.23 -21.53 16.27
C LEU A 443 -17.61 -21.43 16.91
N LEU A 444 -17.81 -22.01 18.11
CA LEU A 444 -19.05 -21.81 18.88
C LEU A 444 -19.26 -20.34 19.24
N LEU A 445 -18.22 -19.67 19.73
CA LEU A 445 -18.27 -18.25 20.06
C LEU A 445 -18.57 -17.40 18.80
N LEU A 446 -17.97 -17.74 17.67
CA LEU A 446 -18.23 -17.07 16.40
C LEU A 446 -19.70 -17.13 15.99
N LEU A 447 -20.35 -18.30 16.13
CA LEU A 447 -21.76 -18.45 15.82
C LEU A 447 -22.67 -17.69 16.81
N GLN A 448 -22.24 -17.51 18.07
CA GLN A 448 -22.97 -16.72 19.07
C GLN A 448 -22.83 -15.21 18.82
N VAL A 449 -21.64 -14.74 18.45
CA VAL A 449 -21.37 -13.32 18.13
C VAL A 449 -22.05 -12.92 16.83
N GLY A 450 -22.14 -13.85 15.88
CA GLY A 450 -22.68 -13.65 14.54
C GLY A 450 -21.56 -13.41 13.50
N CYS A 451 -21.78 -13.92 12.30
CA CYS A 451 -20.91 -13.78 11.13
C CYS A 451 -21.74 -13.84 9.85
N GLY A 452 -21.11 -13.61 8.68
CA GLY A 452 -21.75 -13.76 7.38
C GLY A 452 -22.28 -15.17 7.15
N GLU A 453 -23.32 -15.35 6.32
CA GLU A 453 -23.96 -16.65 6.12
C GLU A 453 -22.98 -17.71 5.61
N GLU A 454 -22.12 -17.39 4.65
CA GLU A 454 -21.11 -18.32 4.15
C GLU A 454 -20.15 -18.80 5.23
N THR A 455 -19.66 -17.85 6.05
CA THR A 455 -18.79 -18.16 7.19
C THR A 455 -19.50 -19.01 8.23
N LYS A 456 -20.79 -18.79 8.46
CA LYS A 456 -21.63 -19.54 9.39
C LYS A 456 -21.82 -20.99 8.92
N GLU A 457 -22.05 -21.20 7.61
CA GLU A 457 -22.14 -22.54 7.03
C GLU A 457 -20.83 -23.31 7.21
N LYS A 458 -19.70 -22.71 6.81
CA LYS A 458 -18.35 -23.29 6.96
C LYS A 458 -18.04 -23.62 8.42
N ALA A 459 -18.32 -22.69 9.35
CA ALA A 459 -18.10 -22.87 10.78
C ALA A 459 -18.99 -24.00 11.34
N SER A 460 -20.24 -24.11 10.89
CA SER A 460 -21.16 -25.17 11.32
C SER A 460 -20.73 -26.55 10.83
N GLU A 461 -20.21 -26.65 9.58
CA GLU A 461 -19.65 -27.90 9.07
C GLU A 461 -18.40 -28.33 9.85
N LEU A 462 -17.49 -27.39 10.12
CA LEU A 462 -16.30 -27.63 10.96
C LEU A 462 -16.69 -28.10 12.35
N LEU A 463 -17.67 -27.47 13.01
CA LEU A 463 -18.15 -27.87 14.32
C LEU A 463 -18.72 -29.27 14.32
N LYS A 464 -19.50 -29.65 13.31
CA LYS A 464 -20.02 -31.01 13.16
C LYS A 464 -18.87 -32.02 13.06
N LEU A 465 -17.84 -31.73 12.29
CA LEU A 465 -16.66 -32.58 12.15
C LEU A 465 -15.93 -32.71 13.49
N LEU A 466 -15.60 -31.59 14.12
CA LEU A 466 -14.88 -31.57 15.41
C LEU A 466 -15.66 -32.29 16.53
N ASN A 467 -16.99 -32.20 16.55
CA ASN A 467 -17.82 -32.86 17.54
C ASN A 467 -17.79 -34.38 17.43
N LEU A 468 -17.69 -34.94 16.21
CA LEU A 468 -17.58 -36.41 16.02
C LEU A 468 -16.32 -37.00 16.70
N PHE A 469 -15.25 -36.19 16.80
CA PHE A 469 -13.98 -36.67 17.38
C PHE A 469 -13.80 -36.26 18.84
N ARG A 470 -14.52 -35.25 19.33
CA ARG A 470 -14.42 -34.78 20.69
C ARG A 470 -14.73 -35.87 21.69
N ASP A 471 -15.78 -36.62 21.47
CA ASP A 471 -16.20 -37.71 22.36
C ASP A 471 -15.16 -38.83 22.38
N LYS A 472 -14.43 -39.08 21.29
CA LYS A 472 -13.33 -40.04 21.23
C LYS A 472 -12.14 -39.58 22.06
N LEU A 473 -11.80 -38.29 22.03
CA LEU A 473 -10.68 -37.71 22.80
C LEU A 473 -10.98 -37.60 24.30
N GLU A 474 -12.20 -37.27 24.70
CA GLU A 474 -12.61 -37.22 26.09
C GLU A 474 -12.50 -38.64 26.77
N CYS A 475 -12.66 -39.69 25.96
CA CYS A 475 -12.38 -41.05 26.44
C CYS A 475 -10.89 -41.35 26.68
N ILE A 476 -9.98 -40.66 25.93
CA ILE A 476 -8.52 -40.82 26.07
C ILE A 476 -8.01 -39.96 27.21
N ASP A 477 -8.43 -38.71 27.35
CA ASP A 477 -8.03 -37.78 28.40
C ASP A 477 -8.51 -38.18 29.78
N SER A 478 -9.63 -38.89 29.89
CA SER A 478 -10.09 -39.40 31.18
C SER A 478 -9.17 -40.46 31.79
N MET A 479 -8.28 -41.05 31.00
CA MET A 479 -7.29 -42.02 31.49
C MET A 479 -5.98 -41.38 32.00
N ASP A 480 -5.55 -40.22 31.45
CA ASP A 480 -4.24 -39.62 31.73
C ASP A 480 -4.22 -38.54 32.82
N PHE A 481 -5.36 -37.89 33.11
CA PHE A 481 -5.38 -36.78 34.11
C PHE A 481 -5.39 -37.21 35.59
N LYS A 482 -5.42 -38.47 35.89
CA LYS A 482 -5.37 -38.95 37.27
C LYS A 482 -4.01 -38.82 37.98
N HIS A 483 -2.95 -38.46 37.27
CA HIS A 483 -1.59 -38.37 37.81
C HIS A 483 -0.96 -36.97 37.85
N LEU A 484 -1.64 -35.90 37.41
CA LEU A 484 -1.17 -34.53 37.55
C LEU A 484 -1.60 -33.94 38.90
N LYS A 485 -0.85 -34.24 39.96
CA LYS A 485 -0.86 -33.45 41.18
C LYS A 485 -0.28 -32.08 40.88
N ARG A 486 -1.10 -31.03 41.05
CA ARG A 486 -0.63 -29.65 41.01
C ARG A 486 0.42 -29.44 42.08
N PRO A 487 1.63 -28.95 41.79
CA PRO A 487 2.46 -28.35 42.81
C PRO A 487 1.91 -26.96 43.12
N PHE A 488 1.82 -26.64 44.37
CA PHE A 488 1.40 -25.36 44.95
C PHE A 488 2.30 -24.21 44.50
#